data_d3c591b37a028441189cfe7301ca1b0f
#
_entry.id   d3c591b37a028441189cfe7301ca1b0f
#
_cell.length_a   1.000
_cell.length_b   1.000
_cell.length_c   1.000
_cell.angle_alpha   90.00
_cell.angle_beta   90.00
_cell.angle_gamma   90.00
#
_symmetry.space_group_name_H-M   'P 1'
#
loop_
_entity.id
_entity.type
_entity.pdbx_description
1 polymer ?
#
loop_
_entity_poly.entity_id
_entity_poly.type
_entity_poly.pdbx_seq_one_letter_code
_entity_poly.pdbx_strand_id
1 'polypeptide(L)'
;MIVGLKGIIDEVQSNSIYLNVNGVVYEVFVTLIDLNSLKLKQNLEIKIIQIIREDSDNLYGFLKDETKIFFSELIKITGVGAKVAMAILSTISESELVEIIQNNDEKALVKVPKIGLKTAKRILNELVSVQDKFHISQTPANNEKSIAIQTLEQLGFNRNEIIKLVNNSTLEKHQDIIKESLGKFAK
;
A
#
# COMPACT_ATOMS: atom_id res chain seq x y z
N MET A 1 -20.16 -13.18 2.86
CA MET A 1 -18.95 -12.48 2.41
C MET A 1 -17.74 -13.02 3.16
N ILE A 2 -16.70 -13.44 2.45
CA ILE A 2 -15.46 -13.97 3.02
C ILE A 2 -14.51 -12.79 3.24
N VAL A 3 -14.02 -12.60 4.48
CA VAL A 3 -13.13 -11.48 4.86
C VAL A 3 -11.70 -11.91 5.21
N GLY A 4 -11.51 -13.21 5.44
CA GLY A 4 -10.21 -13.81 5.72
C GLY A 4 -10.30 -15.33 5.64
N LEU A 5 -9.19 -15.97 5.36
CA LEU A 5 -9.04 -17.43 5.31
C LEU A 5 -7.78 -17.84 6.07
N LYS A 6 -7.85 -19.00 6.72
CA LYS A 6 -6.72 -19.62 7.39
C LYS A 6 -6.64 -21.09 7.00
N GLY A 7 -5.52 -21.49 6.40
CA GLY A 7 -5.37 -22.82 5.85
C GLY A 7 -3.94 -23.14 5.44
N ILE A 8 -3.79 -24.17 4.61
CA ILE A 8 -2.51 -24.64 4.08
C ILE A 8 -2.50 -24.42 2.58
N ILE A 9 -1.40 -23.89 2.04
CA ILE A 9 -1.22 -23.73 0.60
C ILE A 9 -1.03 -25.09 -0.04
N ASP A 10 -1.99 -25.52 -0.86
CA ASP A 10 -1.90 -26.78 -1.62
C ASP A 10 -1.22 -26.59 -2.97
N GLU A 11 -1.39 -25.43 -3.62
CA GLU A 11 -0.74 -25.09 -4.88
C GLU A 11 -0.43 -23.60 -4.97
N VAL A 12 0.65 -23.27 -5.70
CA VAL A 12 1.02 -21.90 -6.06
C VAL A 12 0.95 -21.77 -7.58
N GLN A 13 0.09 -20.89 -8.06
CA GLN A 13 -0.13 -20.59 -9.48
C GLN A 13 0.61 -19.30 -9.87
N SER A 14 0.48 -18.84 -11.12
CA SER A 14 1.17 -17.65 -11.62
C SER A 14 0.71 -16.32 -10.97
N ASN A 15 -0.52 -16.26 -10.47
CA ASN A 15 -1.13 -15.07 -9.86
C ASN A 15 -2.18 -15.41 -8.79
N SER A 16 -2.24 -16.66 -8.37
CA SER A 16 -3.15 -17.15 -7.34
C SER A 16 -2.50 -18.28 -6.54
N ILE A 17 -3.10 -18.61 -5.42
CA ILE A 17 -2.81 -19.80 -4.62
C ILE A 17 -4.08 -20.62 -4.43
N TYR A 18 -3.92 -21.92 -4.27
CA TYR A 18 -4.98 -22.80 -3.81
C TYR A 18 -4.79 -23.04 -2.33
N LEU A 19 -5.71 -22.48 -1.52
CA LEU A 19 -5.67 -22.54 -0.07
C LEU A 19 -6.68 -23.56 0.46
N ASN A 20 -6.19 -24.60 1.09
CA ASN A 20 -7.00 -25.64 1.71
C ASN A 20 -7.38 -25.20 3.13
N VAL A 21 -8.67 -25.01 3.32
CA VAL A 21 -9.27 -24.65 4.61
C VAL A 21 -10.14 -25.80 5.05
N ASN A 22 -9.61 -26.67 5.90
CA ASN A 22 -10.31 -27.84 6.46
C ASN A 22 -10.97 -28.73 5.37
N GLY A 23 -10.29 -28.97 4.26
CA GLY A 23 -10.77 -29.83 3.19
C GLY A 23 -11.51 -29.12 2.05
N VAL A 24 -11.83 -27.84 2.21
CA VAL A 24 -12.33 -26.98 1.10
C VAL A 24 -11.17 -26.20 0.53
N VAL A 25 -10.97 -26.28 -0.78
CA VAL A 25 -9.89 -25.57 -1.47
C VAL A 25 -10.42 -24.33 -2.15
N TYR A 26 -9.86 -23.17 -1.77
CA TYR A 26 -10.20 -21.86 -2.33
C TYR A 26 -9.12 -21.39 -3.27
N GLU A 27 -9.48 -20.92 -4.46
CA GLU A 27 -8.58 -20.12 -5.29
C GLU A 27 -8.57 -18.68 -4.78
N VAL A 28 -7.37 -18.18 -4.44
CA VAL A 28 -7.18 -16.83 -3.93
C VAL A 28 -6.17 -16.11 -4.82
N PHE A 29 -6.60 -15.07 -5.51
CA PHE A 29 -5.72 -14.19 -6.28
C PHE A 29 -4.87 -13.34 -5.35
N VAL A 30 -3.56 -13.32 -5.56
CA VAL A 30 -2.60 -12.56 -4.75
C VAL A 30 -1.72 -11.69 -5.63
N THR A 31 -1.09 -10.65 -5.05
CA THR A 31 -0.12 -9.83 -5.78
C THR A 31 1.14 -10.65 -6.09
N LEU A 32 1.87 -10.31 -7.16
CA LEU A 32 3.14 -10.98 -7.46
C LEU A 32 4.18 -10.73 -6.36
N ILE A 33 4.10 -9.59 -5.69
CA ILE A 33 4.97 -9.25 -4.55
C ILE A 33 4.72 -10.22 -3.40
N ASP A 34 3.45 -10.43 -3.03
CA ASP A 34 3.08 -11.38 -1.97
C ASP A 34 3.41 -12.83 -2.38
N LEU A 35 3.11 -13.19 -3.64
CA LEU A 35 3.33 -14.54 -4.18
C LEU A 35 4.79 -14.99 -4.02
N ASN A 36 5.76 -14.09 -4.22
CA ASN A 36 7.19 -14.40 -4.07
C ASN A 36 7.59 -14.84 -2.65
N SER A 37 6.78 -14.49 -1.64
CA SER A 37 7.02 -14.87 -0.24
C SER A 37 6.31 -16.16 0.17
N LEU A 38 5.36 -16.65 -0.64
CA LEU A 38 4.52 -17.80 -0.32
C LEU A 38 5.15 -19.11 -0.79
N LYS A 39 4.96 -20.15 0.01
CA LYS A 39 5.54 -21.48 -0.27
C LYS A 39 4.47 -22.56 -0.17
N LEU A 40 4.65 -23.60 -1.01
CA LEU A 40 3.83 -24.80 -0.96
C LEU A 40 3.85 -25.40 0.46
N LYS A 41 2.69 -25.91 0.92
CA LYS A 41 2.47 -26.50 2.25
C LYS A 41 2.68 -25.56 3.45
N GLN A 42 2.82 -24.27 3.20
CA GLN A 42 2.86 -23.26 4.25
C GLN A 42 1.48 -23.06 4.87
N ASN A 43 1.43 -22.95 6.23
CA ASN A 43 0.26 -22.41 6.91
C ASN A 43 0.15 -20.91 6.64
N LEU A 44 -1.01 -20.48 6.20
CA LEU A 44 -1.27 -19.10 5.81
C LEU A 44 -2.55 -18.60 6.46
N GLU A 45 -2.49 -17.40 7.02
CA GLU A 45 -3.65 -16.58 7.35
C GLU A 45 -3.62 -15.37 6.41
N ILE A 46 -4.69 -15.19 5.63
CA ILE A 46 -4.75 -14.19 4.57
C ILE A 46 -6.05 -13.40 4.65
N LYS A 47 -5.96 -12.09 4.49
CA LYS A 47 -7.09 -11.17 4.45
C LYS A 47 -7.71 -11.20 3.07
N ILE A 48 -9.04 -11.26 2.99
CA ILE A 48 -9.76 -11.43 1.73
C ILE A 48 -10.63 -10.21 1.43
N ILE A 49 -10.71 -9.90 0.14
CA ILE A 49 -11.78 -9.12 -0.47
C ILE A 49 -12.46 -10.03 -1.49
N GLN A 50 -13.72 -10.37 -1.23
CA GLN A 50 -14.55 -11.14 -2.14
C GLN A 50 -15.30 -10.22 -3.07
N ILE A 51 -15.17 -10.45 -4.37
CA ILE A 51 -15.90 -9.71 -5.41
C ILE A 51 -16.82 -10.68 -6.15
N ILE A 52 -18.12 -10.54 -5.92
CA ILE A 52 -19.16 -11.34 -6.55
C ILE A 52 -19.73 -10.55 -7.73
N ARG A 53 -19.85 -11.19 -8.89
CA ARG A 53 -20.52 -10.70 -10.08
C ARG A 53 -21.50 -11.75 -10.57
N GLU A 54 -22.27 -11.45 -11.59
CA GLU A 54 -23.24 -12.40 -12.17
C GLU A 54 -22.57 -13.68 -12.70
N ASP A 55 -21.35 -13.56 -13.20
CA ASP A 55 -20.58 -14.63 -13.86
C ASP A 55 -19.35 -15.11 -13.07
N SER A 56 -19.09 -14.54 -11.90
CA SER A 56 -17.84 -14.86 -11.16
C SER A 56 -17.93 -14.52 -9.66
N ASP A 57 -17.24 -15.34 -8.86
CA ASP A 57 -17.01 -15.12 -7.43
C ASP A 57 -15.50 -15.26 -7.18
N ASN A 58 -14.82 -14.12 -7.07
CA ASN A 58 -13.37 -14.06 -6.96
C ASN A 58 -12.92 -13.61 -5.58
N LEU A 59 -11.93 -14.31 -5.04
CA LEU A 59 -11.29 -13.97 -3.77
C LEU A 59 -9.92 -13.33 -4.04
N TYR A 60 -9.74 -12.10 -3.57
CA TYR A 60 -8.47 -11.38 -3.63
C TYR A 60 -7.84 -11.37 -2.24
N GLY A 61 -6.63 -11.92 -2.13
CA GLY A 61 -5.93 -12.10 -0.87
C GLY A 61 -4.78 -11.13 -0.69
N PHE A 62 -4.58 -10.67 0.55
CA PHE A 62 -3.58 -9.70 0.92
C PHE A 62 -2.90 -10.12 2.24
N LEU A 63 -1.57 -10.11 2.26
CA LEU A 63 -0.81 -10.40 3.47
C LEU A 63 -0.82 -9.22 4.44
N LYS A 64 -0.87 -7.98 3.90
CA LYS A 64 -0.84 -6.74 4.66
C LYS A 64 -2.17 -5.98 4.57
N ASP A 65 -2.51 -5.24 5.64
CA ASP A 65 -3.70 -4.36 5.64
C ASP A 65 -3.55 -3.20 4.65
N GLU A 66 -2.36 -2.66 4.54
CA GLU A 66 -2.04 -1.57 3.64
C GLU A 66 -2.34 -1.93 2.18
N THR A 67 -1.88 -3.11 1.71
CA THR A 67 -2.17 -3.59 0.35
C THR A 67 -3.67 -3.78 0.14
N LYS A 68 -4.38 -4.33 1.15
CA LYS A 68 -5.83 -4.50 1.11
C LYS A 68 -6.56 -3.16 1.01
N ILE A 69 -6.10 -2.13 1.75
CA ILE A 69 -6.67 -0.78 1.71
C ILE A 69 -6.46 -0.17 0.31
N PHE A 70 -5.24 -0.23 -0.24
CA PHE A 70 -4.96 0.25 -1.60
C PHE A 70 -5.84 -0.43 -2.64
N PHE A 71 -5.96 -1.75 -2.58
CA PHE A 71 -6.84 -2.47 -3.50
C PHE A 71 -8.28 -1.97 -3.40
N SER A 72 -8.80 -1.82 -2.17
CA SER A 72 -10.17 -1.35 -1.92
C SER A 72 -10.44 0.05 -2.49
N GLU A 73 -9.46 0.96 -2.39
CA GLU A 73 -9.61 2.31 -2.95
C GLU A 73 -9.45 2.29 -4.48
N LEU A 74 -8.49 1.53 -5.01
CA LEU A 74 -8.28 1.42 -6.45
C LEU A 74 -9.50 0.91 -7.20
N ILE A 75 -10.19 -0.12 -6.70
CA ILE A 75 -11.38 -0.68 -7.38
C ILE A 75 -12.61 0.23 -7.37
N LYS A 76 -12.62 1.28 -6.56
CA LYS A 76 -13.69 2.32 -6.57
C LYS A 76 -13.52 3.30 -7.73
N ILE A 77 -12.31 3.38 -8.30
CA ILE A 77 -11.98 4.32 -9.36
C ILE A 77 -12.60 3.86 -10.67
N THR A 78 -13.39 4.71 -11.31
CA THR A 78 -14.02 4.40 -12.59
C THR A 78 -12.99 4.00 -13.65
N GLY A 79 -13.11 2.79 -14.20
CA GLY A 79 -12.20 2.22 -15.18
C GLY A 79 -11.02 1.45 -14.56
N VAL A 80 -10.96 1.30 -13.24
CA VAL A 80 -10.01 0.43 -12.55
C VAL A 80 -10.77 -0.77 -11.99
N GLY A 81 -10.68 -1.89 -12.68
CA GLY A 81 -11.22 -3.15 -12.18
C GLY A 81 -10.20 -3.91 -11.32
N ALA A 82 -10.65 -4.97 -10.66
CA ALA A 82 -9.78 -5.79 -9.79
C ALA A 82 -8.49 -6.26 -10.47
N LYS A 83 -8.55 -6.67 -11.76
CA LYS A 83 -7.35 -7.09 -12.51
C LYS A 83 -6.33 -5.96 -12.67
N VAL A 84 -6.78 -4.72 -12.87
CA VAL A 84 -5.89 -3.55 -13.00
C VAL A 84 -5.33 -3.19 -11.63
N ALA A 85 -6.16 -3.19 -10.58
CA ALA A 85 -5.71 -2.95 -9.21
C ALA A 85 -4.64 -3.96 -8.77
N MET A 86 -4.85 -5.26 -9.05
CA MET A 86 -3.84 -6.30 -8.77
C MET A 86 -2.56 -6.10 -9.59
N ALA A 87 -2.63 -5.65 -10.84
CA ALA A 87 -1.45 -5.35 -11.65
C ALA A 87 -0.65 -4.18 -11.08
N ILE A 88 -1.31 -3.12 -10.60
CA ILE A 88 -0.65 -2.00 -9.91
C ILE A 88 0.10 -2.52 -8.68
N LEU A 89 -0.59 -3.22 -7.78
CA LEU A 89 -0.04 -3.72 -6.52
C LEU A 89 0.95 -4.88 -6.69
N SER A 90 1.02 -5.49 -7.87
CA SER A 90 2.05 -6.48 -8.24
C SER A 90 3.32 -5.84 -8.82
N THR A 91 3.22 -4.58 -9.30
CA THR A 91 4.32 -3.88 -9.98
C THR A 91 4.95 -2.82 -9.08
N ILE A 92 4.13 -2.19 -8.23
CA ILE A 92 4.50 -1.06 -7.37
C ILE A 92 4.25 -1.47 -5.92
N SER A 93 5.26 -1.37 -5.08
CA SER A 93 5.12 -1.62 -3.63
C SER A 93 4.28 -0.54 -2.95
N GLU A 94 3.78 -0.82 -1.74
CA GLU A 94 2.97 0.13 -0.98
C GLU A 94 3.73 1.44 -0.71
N SER A 95 5.02 1.36 -0.35
CA SER A 95 5.87 2.53 -0.11
C SER A 95 6.07 3.36 -1.37
N GLU A 96 6.37 2.72 -2.50
CA GLU A 96 6.51 3.40 -3.79
C GLU A 96 5.19 4.05 -4.22
N LEU A 97 4.04 3.40 -3.96
CA LEU A 97 2.74 3.95 -4.31
C LEU A 97 2.43 5.21 -3.50
N VAL A 98 2.81 5.26 -2.23
CA VAL A 98 2.72 6.49 -1.41
C VAL A 98 3.63 7.58 -1.94
N GLU A 99 4.88 7.27 -2.30
CA GLU A 99 5.79 8.25 -2.89
C GLU A 99 5.24 8.81 -4.21
N ILE A 100 4.65 7.96 -5.06
CA ILE A 100 3.98 8.37 -6.32
C ILE A 100 2.83 9.32 -6.03
N ILE A 101 2.01 9.05 -5.01
CA ILE A 101 0.89 9.91 -4.59
C ILE A 101 1.42 11.25 -4.08
N GLN A 102 2.42 11.25 -3.19
CA GLN A 102 3.00 12.46 -2.60
C GLN A 102 3.69 13.35 -3.62
N ASN A 103 4.38 12.75 -4.60
CA ASN A 103 5.11 13.47 -5.65
C ASN A 103 4.25 13.79 -6.87
N ASN A 104 2.99 13.34 -6.89
CA ASN A 104 2.09 13.47 -8.04
C ASN A 104 2.69 12.92 -9.34
N ASP A 105 3.40 11.76 -9.24
CA ASP A 105 4.12 11.15 -10.36
C ASP A 105 3.23 10.20 -11.19
N GLU A 106 2.50 10.77 -12.14
CA GLU A 106 1.67 10.00 -13.07
C GLU A 106 2.48 9.06 -13.99
N LYS A 107 3.75 9.41 -14.28
CA LYS A 107 4.58 8.63 -15.20
C LYS A 107 4.97 7.27 -14.61
N ALA A 108 5.12 7.20 -13.28
CA ALA A 108 5.38 5.95 -12.60
C ALA A 108 4.21 4.95 -12.77
N LEU A 109 2.97 5.42 -12.71
CA LEU A 109 1.78 4.59 -12.92
C LEU A 109 1.64 4.10 -14.37
N VAL A 110 2.10 4.85 -15.36
CA VAL A 110 2.06 4.43 -16.78
C VAL A 110 2.96 3.22 -17.05
N LYS A 111 3.94 2.93 -16.19
CA LYS A 111 4.77 1.72 -16.31
C LYS A 111 3.98 0.43 -16.07
N VAL A 112 2.84 0.52 -15.41
CA VAL A 112 1.96 -0.64 -15.17
C VAL A 112 1.24 -1.02 -16.46
N PRO A 113 1.24 -2.30 -16.86
CA PRO A 113 0.55 -2.74 -18.07
C PRO A 113 -0.93 -2.33 -18.08
N LYS A 114 -1.42 -1.88 -19.25
CA LYS A 114 -2.81 -1.45 -19.49
C LYS A 114 -3.20 -0.13 -18.82
N ILE A 115 -2.26 0.61 -18.22
CA ILE A 115 -2.49 1.95 -17.68
C ILE A 115 -1.93 2.98 -18.65
N GLY A 116 -2.82 3.73 -19.30
CA GLY A 116 -2.46 4.89 -20.10
C GLY A 116 -2.44 6.18 -19.26
N LEU A 117 -1.90 7.26 -19.81
CA LEU A 117 -1.74 8.54 -19.13
C LEU A 117 -3.06 9.09 -18.54
N LYS A 118 -4.17 8.97 -19.30
CA LYS A 118 -5.49 9.42 -18.83
C LYS A 118 -5.97 8.64 -17.59
N THR A 119 -5.71 7.33 -17.56
CA THR A 119 -6.07 6.47 -16.42
C THR A 119 -5.14 6.73 -15.24
N ALA A 120 -3.83 6.90 -15.48
CA ALA A 120 -2.84 7.24 -14.46
C ALA A 120 -3.21 8.54 -13.74
N LYS A 121 -3.52 9.61 -14.48
CA LYS A 121 -3.98 10.89 -13.90
C LYS A 121 -5.22 10.73 -13.01
N ARG A 122 -6.20 9.97 -13.48
CA ARG A 122 -7.42 9.72 -12.71
C ARG A 122 -7.12 8.95 -11.42
N ILE A 123 -6.35 7.86 -11.52
CA ILE A 123 -5.93 7.07 -10.36
C ILE A 123 -5.25 7.98 -9.34
N LEU A 124 -4.32 8.79 -9.79
CA LEU A 124 -3.55 9.67 -8.91
C LEU A 124 -4.44 10.69 -8.20
N ASN A 125 -5.31 11.39 -8.94
CA ASN A 125 -6.23 12.37 -8.35
C ASN A 125 -7.16 11.75 -7.30
N GLU A 126 -7.69 10.55 -7.56
CA GLU A 126 -8.55 9.85 -6.60
C GLU A 126 -7.76 9.38 -5.37
N LEU A 127 -6.55 8.83 -5.55
CA LEU A 127 -5.72 8.39 -4.42
C LEU A 127 -5.23 9.57 -3.56
N VAL A 128 -4.91 10.71 -4.16
CA VAL A 128 -4.58 11.95 -3.43
C VAL A 128 -5.75 12.39 -2.55
N SER A 129 -7.00 12.28 -3.03
CA SER A 129 -8.18 12.66 -2.27
C SER A 129 -8.44 11.80 -1.02
N VAL A 130 -7.87 10.61 -0.97
CA VAL A 130 -8.02 9.64 0.12
C VAL A 130 -6.69 9.27 0.79
N GLN A 131 -5.65 10.07 0.57
CA GLN A 131 -4.29 9.78 1.05
C GLN A 131 -4.19 9.54 2.56
N ASP A 132 -5.07 10.15 3.36
CA ASP A 132 -5.12 9.97 4.81
C ASP A 132 -5.44 8.53 5.23
N LYS A 133 -5.98 7.70 4.33
CA LYS A 133 -6.23 6.27 4.58
C LYS A 133 -4.98 5.42 4.46
N PHE A 134 -3.93 5.93 3.81
CA PHE A 134 -2.70 5.19 3.55
C PHE A 134 -1.66 5.43 4.65
N HIS A 135 -1.99 5.02 5.88
CA HIS A 135 -1.01 4.96 6.96
C HIS A 135 -0.11 3.75 6.72
N ILE A 136 0.90 3.90 5.87
CA ILE A 136 1.91 2.87 5.75
C ILE A 136 2.67 2.81 7.07
N SER A 137 2.73 1.60 7.65
CA SER A 137 3.65 1.30 8.74
C SER A 137 5.06 1.61 8.23
N GLN A 138 5.49 2.84 8.47
CA GLN A 138 6.82 3.28 8.10
C GLN A 138 7.82 2.41 8.86
N THR A 139 8.91 2.03 8.22
CA THR A 139 10.04 1.47 8.94
C THR A 139 10.31 2.32 10.20
N PRO A 140 10.78 1.76 11.32
CA PRO A 140 10.98 2.50 12.56
C PRO A 140 11.64 3.88 12.36
N ALA A 141 12.63 3.98 11.45
CA ALA A 141 13.29 5.24 11.11
C ALA A 141 12.37 6.26 10.41
N ASN A 142 11.45 5.80 9.55
CA ASN A 142 10.48 6.69 8.88
C ASN A 142 9.33 7.08 9.81
N ASN A 143 8.98 6.21 10.78
CA ASN A 143 7.99 6.53 11.81
C ASN A 143 8.50 7.67 12.71
N GLU A 144 9.76 7.63 13.13
CA GLU A 144 10.39 8.67 13.95
C GLU A 144 10.40 10.04 13.23
N LYS A 145 10.76 10.06 11.94
CA LYS A 145 10.71 11.29 11.13
C LYS A 145 9.30 11.83 10.95
N SER A 146 8.32 10.95 10.74
CA SER A 146 6.91 11.32 10.59
C SER A 146 6.35 11.93 11.89
N ILE A 147 6.66 11.33 13.05
CA ILE A 147 6.29 11.87 14.36
C ILE A 147 6.92 13.24 14.57
N ALA A 148 8.19 13.42 14.19
CA ALA A 148 8.86 14.72 14.29
C ALA A 148 8.19 15.78 13.41
N ILE A 149 7.81 15.45 12.17
CA ILE A 149 7.10 16.36 11.26
C ILE A 149 5.76 16.78 11.86
N GLN A 150 4.94 15.83 12.30
CA GLN A 150 3.63 16.12 12.89
C GLN A 150 3.75 16.99 14.14
N THR A 151 4.72 16.71 15.00
CA THR A 151 4.93 17.48 16.24
C THR A 151 5.33 18.93 15.92
N LEU A 152 6.22 19.14 14.95
CA LEU A 152 6.64 20.49 14.54
C LEU A 152 5.51 21.27 13.85
N GLU A 153 4.65 20.59 13.07
CA GLU A 153 3.43 21.20 12.49
C GLU A 153 2.46 21.65 13.59
N GLN A 154 2.25 20.83 14.63
CA GLN A 154 1.40 21.21 15.77
C GLN A 154 1.95 22.41 16.56
N LEU A 155 3.26 22.61 16.53
CA LEU A 155 3.93 23.79 17.11
C LEU A 155 3.84 25.03 16.19
N GLY A 156 3.22 24.92 15.01
CA GLY A 156 2.93 26.04 14.12
C GLY A 156 4.02 26.35 13.08
N PHE A 157 5.01 25.50 12.89
CA PHE A 157 6.04 25.67 11.87
C PHE A 157 5.54 25.31 10.46
N ASN A 158 6.15 25.92 9.45
CA ASN A 158 5.76 25.68 8.05
C ASN A 158 6.15 24.28 7.59
N ARG A 159 5.20 23.51 7.04
CA ARG A 159 5.39 22.11 6.59
C ARG A 159 6.57 21.93 5.61
N ASN A 160 6.71 22.85 4.64
CA ASN A 160 7.79 22.75 3.63
C ASN A 160 9.19 22.93 4.23
N GLU A 161 9.31 23.78 5.26
CA GLU A 161 10.57 24.01 5.98
C GLU A 161 10.89 22.83 6.89
N ILE A 162 9.88 22.30 7.59
CA ILE A 162 9.99 21.10 8.43
C ILE A 162 10.52 19.93 7.61
N ILE A 163 9.89 19.63 6.47
CA ILE A 163 10.26 18.49 5.61
C ILE A 163 11.72 18.60 5.17
N LYS A 164 12.20 19.78 4.78
CA LYS A 164 13.61 20.00 4.41
C LYS A 164 14.56 19.73 5.58
N LEU A 165 14.23 20.17 6.78
CA LEU A 165 15.07 19.99 7.96
C LEU A 165 15.10 18.52 8.42
N VAL A 166 13.94 17.89 8.50
CA VAL A 166 13.81 16.50 8.98
C VAL A 166 14.42 15.51 7.99
N ASN A 167 14.26 15.72 6.67
CA ASN A 167 14.86 14.83 5.67
C ASN A 167 16.40 14.92 5.64
N ASN A 168 16.96 16.07 5.96
CA ASN A 168 18.41 16.29 6.08
C ASN A 168 18.98 15.85 7.42
N SER A 169 18.16 15.48 8.39
CA SER A 169 18.63 14.98 9.68
C SER A 169 19.11 13.53 9.57
N THR A 170 20.25 13.24 10.15
CA THR A 170 20.85 11.90 10.28
C THR A 170 20.45 11.20 11.59
N LEU A 171 19.65 11.87 12.43
CA LEU A 171 19.20 11.37 13.72
C LEU A 171 18.07 10.36 13.55
N GLU A 172 18.05 9.34 14.40
CA GLU A 172 17.09 8.22 14.30
C GLU A 172 15.86 8.41 15.18
N LYS A 173 15.96 9.16 16.31
CA LYS A 173 14.84 9.33 17.25
C LYS A 173 14.13 10.67 17.03
N HIS A 174 12.81 10.64 17.00
CA HIS A 174 11.97 11.84 16.79
C HIS A 174 12.29 12.98 17.77
N GLN A 175 12.57 12.66 19.05
CA GLN A 175 12.90 13.67 20.07
C GLN A 175 14.17 14.47 19.72
N ASP A 176 15.19 13.79 19.17
CA ASP A 176 16.44 14.42 18.80
C ASP A 176 16.28 15.21 17.50
N ILE A 177 15.51 14.69 16.55
CA ILE A 177 15.15 15.39 15.30
C ILE A 177 14.39 16.68 15.60
N ILE A 178 13.41 16.64 16.51
CA ILE A 178 12.65 17.81 16.95
C ILE A 178 13.57 18.85 17.58
N LYS A 179 14.43 18.46 18.50
CA LYS A 179 15.40 19.38 19.16
C LYS A 179 16.33 20.05 18.15
N GLU A 180 16.87 19.26 17.21
CA GLU A 180 17.73 19.80 16.15
C GLU A 180 16.98 20.81 15.29
N SER A 181 15.75 20.48 14.89
CA SER A 181 14.91 21.34 14.04
C SER A 181 14.53 22.65 14.76
N LEU A 182 14.13 22.57 16.03
CA LEU A 182 13.83 23.76 16.85
C LEU A 182 15.04 24.68 17.00
N GLY A 183 16.24 24.11 17.18
CA GLY A 183 17.50 24.88 17.23
C GLY A 183 17.83 25.61 15.93
N LYS A 184 17.36 25.11 14.79
CA LYS A 184 17.53 25.75 13.46
C LYS A 184 16.47 26.80 13.17
N PHE A 185 15.25 26.65 13.72
CA PHE A 185 14.18 27.65 13.62
C PHE A 185 14.39 28.85 14.54
N ALA A 186 15.18 28.70 15.60
CA ALA A 186 15.48 29.76 16.59
C ALA A 186 16.63 30.70 16.16
N LYS A 187 17.25 30.47 15.02
CA LYS A 187 18.31 31.32 14.43
C LYS A 187 17.78 32.12 13.25
#